data_01a2e0755a3102aa6c54afd1ece25208
#
_entry.id   01a2e0755a3102aa6c54afd1ece25208
#
_cell.length_a   1.000
_cell.length_b   1.000
_cell.length_c   1.000
_cell.angle_alpha   90.00
_cell.angle_beta   90.00
_cell.angle_gamma   90.00
#
_symmetry.space_group_name_H-M   'P 1'
#
loop_
_entity.id
_entity.type
_entity.pdbx_description
1 polymer ?
#
loop_
_entity_poly.entity_id
_entity_poly.type
_entity_poly.pdbx_seq_one_letter_code
_entity_poly.pdbx_strand_id
1 'polypeptide(L)'
;HLSIRRQRQMCIRDSPYSYALRSSRTLDPDEFYTRNYTPFNIKDELSKNYMDLNVSDVKFQAELKWKITPKVEVSALGAIKYQASSTEHHIEDSSNQAQAYRSMATSIIQSNNPYLYDNPDEPNRDKYSILPQGGIYKRSDFRAKSRDFRASISYNDTFNDKHILNLFGIVEVNAIDRRATSFQGWGLQYDMGETPFYILDLFKKQLEENTQYYSLSNTRERNAAFAGTFSYSYDYRYTINGTLRYEGSNRLGRSRKARWLPTWNIAGKWSIDQESFFEPLRPAFSS
;
A
#
# COMPACT_ATOMS: atom_id res chain seq x y z
N HIS A 1 14.89 14.33 7.58
CA HIS A 1 15.70 14.84 6.45
C HIS A 1 16.40 13.76 5.61
N LEU A 2 16.85 12.64 6.21
CA LEU A 2 17.51 11.53 5.48
C LEU A 2 16.52 10.71 4.63
N SER A 3 15.27 10.57 5.04
CA SER A 3 14.25 9.79 4.31
C SER A 3 13.81 10.50 3.02
N ILE A 4 13.68 11.81 3.04
CA ILE A 4 13.31 12.62 1.86
C ILE A 4 14.44 12.61 0.80
N ARG A 5 15.70 12.61 1.21
CA ARG A 5 16.83 12.47 0.28
C ARG A 5 16.90 11.09 -0.38
N ARG A 6 16.58 10.00 0.34
CA ARG A 6 16.51 8.66 -0.24
C ARG A 6 15.33 8.50 -1.21
N GLN A 7 14.16 9.04 -0.90
CA GLN A 7 13.02 9.04 -1.81
C GLN A 7 13.30 9.84 -3.10
N ARG A 8 13.93 11.02 -2.98
CA ARG A 8 14.36 11.79 -4.16
C ARG A 8 15.39 11.06 -5.00
N GLN A 9 16.33 10.33 -4.39
CA GLN A 9 17.31 9.52 -5.14
C GLN A 9 16.68 8.30 -5.83
N MET A 10 15.67 7.65 -5.23
CA MET A 10 14.95 6.54 -5.87
C MET A 10 14.13 7.03 -7.06
N CYS A 11 13.33 8.10 -6.93
CA CYS A 11 12.55 8.67 -8.03
C CYS A 11 13.43 9.17 -9.19
N ILE A 12 14.63 9.67 -8.91
CA ILE A 12 15.57 10.11 -9.96
C ILE A 12 16.24 8.89 -10.65
N ARG A 13 16.43 7.77 -9.95
CA ARG A 13 17.05 6.57 -10.54
C ARG A 13 16.14 5.78 -11.47
N ASP A 14 14.83 5.84 -11.26
CA ASP A 14 13.84 5.02 -11.96
C ASP A 14 13.08 5.80 -13.05
N SER A 15 13.46 7.05 -13.32
CA SER A 15 12.84 7.83 -14.38
C SER A 15 13.59 7.71 -15.71
N PRO A 16 12.88 7.70 -16.86
CA PRO A 16 13.51 7.78 -18.19
C PRO A 16 14.48 8.95 -18.32
N TYR A 17 14.18 10.07 -17.66
CA TYR A 17 15.03 11.25 -17.61
C TYR A 17 16.37 10.99 -16.92
N SER A 18 16.40 10.26 -15.80
CA SER A 18 17.66 9.95 -15.12
C SER A 18 18.52 8.95 -15.89
N TYR A 19 17.88 8.06 -16.67
CA TYR A 19 18.58 7.19 -17.61
C TYR A 19 19.23 8.02 -18.72
N ALA A 20 18.48 8.92 -19.34
CA ALA A 20 18.99 9.80 -20.40
C ALA A 20 20.15 10.69 -19.92
N LEU A 21 20.06 11.25 -18.71
CA LEU A 21 21.14 12.07 -18.12
C LEU A 21 22.43 11.29 -17.84
N ARG A 22 22.35 9.98 -17.63
CA ARG A 22 23.49 9.12 -17.31
C ARG A 22 24.01 8.35 -18.50
N SER A 23 23.28 8.35 -19.59
CA SER A 23 23.75 7.73 -20.84
C SER A 23 24.89 8.55 -21.45
N SER A 24 25.88 7.86 -21.97
CA SER A 24 26.97 8.52 -22.71
C SER A 24 26.39 9.29 -23.89
N ARG A 25 26.91 10.48 -24.17
CA ARG A 25 26.56 11.24 -25.37
C ARG A 25 27.00 10.57 -26.67
N THR A 26 27.92 9.60 -26.56
CA THR A 26 28.40 8.79 -27.68
C THR A 26 27.61 7.49 -27.84
N LEU A 27 26.62 7.23 -27.00
CA LEU A 27 25.76 6.06 -27.09
C LEU A 27 24.84 6.24 -28.32
N ASP A 28 24.96 5.35 -29.28
CA ASP A 28 23.98 5.27 -30.37
C ASP A 28 22.72 4.59 -29.86
N PRO A 29 21.55 5.29 -29.85
CA PRO A 29 20.33 4.69 -29.34
C PRO A 29 19.74 3.62 -30.26
N ASP A 30 20.25 3.48 -31.46
CA ASP A 30 19.81 2.49 -32.45
C ASP A 30 20.76 1.27 -32.50
N GLU A 31 21.88 1.33 -31.78
CA GLU A 31 22.82 0.22 -31.68
C GLU A 31 22.31 -0.87 -30.70
N PHE A 32 22.58 -2.13 -31.07
CA PHE A 32 22.28 -3.28 -30.22
C PHE A 32 23.52 -3.73 -29.46
N TYR A 33 23.38 -3.82 -28.13
CA TYR A 33 24.40 -4.34 -27.22
C TYR A 33 24.02 -5.75 -26.78
N THR A 34 24.99 -6.54 -26.31
CA THR A 34 24.72 -7.85 -25.73
C THR A 34 24.32 -7.70 -24.27
N ARG A 35 23.12 -8.16 -23.91
CA ARG A 35 22.64 -8.24 -22.54
C ARG A 35 21.89 -9.56 -22.34
N ASN A 36 22.12 -10.22 -21.20
CA ASN A 36 21.50 -11.52 -20.91
C ASN A 36 21.62 -12.51 -22.06
N TYR A 37 22.84 -12.59 -22.67
CA TYR A 37 23.19 -13.45 -23.78
C TYR A 37 22.50 -13.14 -25.13
N THR A 38 21.76 -12.06 -25.23
CA THR A 38 20.98 -11.69 -26.42
C THR A 38 21.19 -10.24 -26.82
N PRO A 39 20.89 -9.87 -28.07
CA PRO A 39 20.88 -8.47 -28.48
C PRO A 39 19.91 -7.64 -27.65
N PHE A 40 20.33 -6.45 -27.28
CA PHE A 40 19.54 -5.51 -26.49
C PHE A 40 19.63 -4.11 -27.08
N ASN A 41 18.48 -3.50 -27.31
CA ASN A 41 18.34 -2.08 -27.61
C ASN A 41 17.26 -1.50 -26.71
N ILE A 42 17.53 -0.36 -26.06
CA ILE A 42 16.62 0.21 -25.09
C ILE A 42 15.29 0.68 -25.69
N LYS A 43 15.31 1.25 -26.89
CA LYS A 43 14.09 1.71 -27.56
C LYS A 43 13.18 0.54 -27.92
N ASP A 44 13.80 -0.52 -28.45
CA ASP A 44 13.10 -1.75 -28.80
C ASP A 44 12.51 -2.42 -27.53
N GLU A 45 13.31 -2.53 -26.48
CA GLU A 45 12.86 -3.14 -25.22
C GLU A 45 11.70 -2.36 -24.57
N LEU A 46 11.70 -1.02 -24.61
CA LEU A 46 10.61 -0.20 -24.08
C LEU A 46 9.26 -0.43 -24.77
N SER A 47 9.28 -0.83 -26.04
CA SER A 47 8.06 -1.17 -26.77
C SER A 47 7.58 -2.60 -26.55
N LYS A 48 8.48 -3.52 -26.18
CA LYS A 48 8.24 -4.96 -26.09
C LYS A 48 8.19 -5.49 -24.66
N ASN A 49 8.61 -4.69 -23.71
CA ASN A 49 8.64 -5.05 -22.29
C ASN A 49 8.13 -3.85 -21.49
N TYR A 50 6.82 -3.77 -21.35
CA TYR A 50 6.14 -2.63 -20.75
C TYR A 50 5.13 -3.07 -19.68
N MET A 51 4.74 -2.13 -18.86
CA MET A 51 3.82 -2.36 -17.76
C MET A 51 2.68 -1.34 -17.80
N ASP A 52 1.45 -1.86 -17.82
CA ASP A 52 0.24 -1.06 -17.73
C ASP A 52 -0.32 -1.09 -16.32
N LEU A 53 -0.59 0.09 -15.77
CA LEU A 53 -1.19 0.26 -14.47
C LEU A 53 -2.54 0.98 -14.62
N ASN A 54 -3.61 0.28 -14.26
CA ASN A 54 -4.95 0.84 -14.20
C ASN A 54 -5.40 0.95 -12.74
N VAL A 55 -5.79 2.15 -12.31
CA VAL A 55 -6.27 2.41 -10.94
C VAL A 55 -7.64 3.08 -11.00
N SER A 56 -8.59 2.50 -10.27
CA SER A 56 -9.91 3.07 -10.04
C SER A 56 -10.13 3.22 -8.54
N ASP A 57 -10.44 4.43 -8.08
CA ASP A 57 -10.72 4.73 -6.69
C ASP A 57 -12.00 5.59 -6.62
N VAL A 58 -13.04 5.02 -6.01
CA VAL A 58 -14.34 5.70 -5.86
C VAL A 58 -14.68 5.72 -4.37
N LYS A 59 -14.94 6.91 -3.85
CA LYS A 59 -15.39 7.12 -2.47
C LYS A 59 -16.67 7.90 -2.46
N PHE A 60 -17.67 7.38 -1.76
CA PHE A 60 -18.88 8.08 -1.41
C PHE A 60 -18.88 8.29 0.11
N GLN A 61 -19.17 9.52 0.55
CA GLN A 61 -19.21 9.88 1.96
C GLN A 61 -20.38 10.81 2.19
N ALA A 62 -21.15 10.55 3.25
CA ALA A 62 -22.23 11.41 3.72
C ALA A 62 -22.00 11.73 5.21
N GLU A 63 -22.23 12.96 5.59
CA GLU A 63 -22.16 13.43 6.97
C GLU A 63 -23.45 14.18 7.31
N LEU A 64 -24.02 13.86 8.46
CA LEU A 64 -25.14 14.54 9.07
C LEU A 64 -24.67 15.16 10.39
N LYS A 65 -24.91 16.46 10.58
CA LYS A 65 -24.71 17.17 11.83
C LYS A 65 -26.03 17.74 12.29
N TRP A 66 -26.38 17.47 13.53
CA TRP A 66 -27.62 17.92 14.12
C TRP A 66 -27.37 18.56 15.49
N LYS A 67 -27.68 19.84 15.58
CA LYS A 67 -27.67 20.57 16.85
C LYS A 67 -29.06 20.40 17.51
N ILE A 68 -29.11 19.44 18.47
CA ILE A 68 -30.36 19.17 19.21
C ILE A 68 -30.70 20.35 20.11
N THR A 69 -29.69 20.93 20.74
CA THR A 69 -29.75 22.13 21.55
C THR A 69 -28.48 22.97 21.32
N PRO A 70 -28.41 24.24 21.77
CA PRO A 70 -27.16 25.01 21.71
C PRO A 70 -25.97 24.34 22.41
N LYS A 71 -26.26 23.42 23.32
CA LYS A 71 -25.26 22.73 24.14
C LYS A 71 -24.91 21.30 23.64
N VAL A 72 -25.82 20.72 22.84
CA VAL A 72 -25.72 19.32 22.38
C VAL A 72 -25.67 19.24 20.86
N GLU A 73 -24.60 18.68 20.32
CA GLU A 73 -24.47 18.37 18.92
C GLU A 73 -24.22 16.88 18.72
N VAL A 74 -24.91 16.30 17.76
CA VAL A 74 -24.74 14.91 17.33
C VAL A 74 -24.29 14.92 15.87
N SER A 75 -23.30 14.10 15.53
CA SER A 75 -22.93 13.89 14.15
C SER A 75 -22.88 12.40 13.81
N ALA A 76 -23.20 12.10 12.55
CA ALA A 76 -23.07 10.77 11.98
C ALA A 76 -22.43 10.87 10.61
N LEU A 77 -21.41 10.07 10.35
CA LEU A 77 -20.69 9.98 9.08
C LEU A 77 -20.71 8.54 8.61
N GLY A 78 -21.10 8.34 7.36
CA GLY A 78 -20.97 7.07 6.65
C GLY A 78 -20.15 7.23 5.40
N ALA A 79 -19.24 6.30 5.14
CA ALA A 79 -18.46 6.29 3.92
C ALA A 79 -18.32 4.87 3.36
N ILE A 80 -18.37 4.79 2.03
CA ILE A 80 -18.07 3.57 1.28
C ILE A 80 -16.98 3.92 0.28
N LYS A 81 -15.91 3.12 0.26
CA LYS A 81 -14.82 3.25 -0.69
C LYS A 81 -14.62 1.95 -1.44
N TYR A 82 -14.51 2.06 -2.75
CA TYR A 82 -14.10 0.97 -3.63
C TYR A 82 -12.81 1.37 -4.35
N GLN A 83 -11.81 0.53 -4.23
CA GLN A 83 -10.54 0.69 -4.91
C GLN A 83 -10.24 -0.58 -5.68
N ALA A 84 -9.85 -0.43 -6.94
CA ALA A 84 -9.36 -1.50 -7.79
C ALA A 84 -8.09 -1.02 -8.47
N SER A 85 -7.07 -1.86 -8.52
CA SER A 85 -5.90 -1.65 -9.36
C SER A 85 -5.55 -2.94 -10.08
N SER A 86 -5.18 -2.83 -11.36
CA SER A 86 -4.67 -3.90 -12.18
C SER A 86 -3.32 -3.45 -12.72
N THR A 87 -2.30 -4.27 -12.50
CA THR A 87 -0.99 -4.10 -13.12
C THR A 87 -0.78 -5.25 -14.08
N GLU A 88 -0.56 -4.94 -15.34
CA GLU A 88 -0.28 -5.89 -16.41
C GLU A 88 1.11 -5.66 -16.94
N HIS A 89 1.96 -6.69 -16.92
CA HIS A 89 3.31 -6.64 -17.44
C HIS A 89 3.40 -7.52 -18.67
N HIS A 90 3.58 -6.89 -19.81
CA HIS A 90 3.71 -7.51 -21.11
C HIS A 90 5.19 -7.64 -21.45
N ILE A 91 5.63 -8.88 -21.63
CA ILE A 91 7.00 -9.22 -22.02
C ILE A 91 6.86 -9.99 -23.34
N GLU A 92 6.96 -9.27 -24.45
CA GLU A 92 6.77 -9.86 -25.77
C GLU A 92 7.86 -10.86 -26.13
N ASP A 93 7.55 -11.72 -27.10
CA ASP A 93 8.41 -12.79 -27.59
C ASP A 93 9.82 -12.32 -27.99
N SER A 94 9.91 -11.20 -28.67
CA SER A 94 11.16 -10.61 -29.16
C SER A 94 11.88 -9.71 -28.16
N SER A 95 11.33 -9.51 -26.94
CA SER A 95 12.01 -8.75 -25.90
C SER A 95 13.30 -9.43 -25.44
N ASN A 96 14.27 -8.66 -24.98
CA ASN A 96 15.52 -9.20 -24.44
C ASN A 96 15.26 -10.15 -23.28
N GLN A 97 14.27 -9.87 -22.44
CA GLN A 97 13.92 -10.72 -21.31
C GLN A 97 13.38 -12.08 -21.78
N ALA A 98 12.49 -12.15 -22.76
CA ALA A 98 11.98 -13.41 -23.29
C ALA A 98 13.07 -14.19 -24.04
N GLN A 99 13.87 -13.50 -24.82
CA GLN A 99 14.97 -14.10 -25.57
C GLN A 99 16.07 -14.70 -24.67
N ALA A 100 16.30 -14.11 -23.47
CA ALA A 100 17.25 -14.65 -22.51
C ALA A 100 16.90 -16.09 -22.07
N TYR A 101 15.60 -16.44 -22.00
CA TYR A 101 15.16 -17.81 -21.70
C TYR A 101 15.42 -18.82 -22.81
N ARG A 102 15.81 -18.37 -24.01
CA ARG A 102 16.07 -19.20 -25.20
C ARG A 102 17.51 -19.25 -25.62
N SER A 103 18.35 -18.45 -24.97
CA SER A 103 19.72 -18.22 -25.43
C SER A 103 20.59 -19.45 -25.21
N MET A 104 20.85 -20.20 -26.30
CA MET A 104 21.61 -21.44 -26.33
C MET A 104 22.57 -21.49 -27.55
N ALA A 105 23.01 -20.32 -28.06
CA ALA A 105 23.76 -20.22 -29.32
C ALA A 105 25.12 -20.97 -29.27
N THR A 106 25.72 -21.13 -28.11
CA THR A 106 26.94 -21.91 -27.89
C THR A 106 26.80 -22.78 -26.65
N SER A 107 27.59 -23.86 -26.55
CA SER A 107 27.63 -24.73 -25.35
C SER A 107 27.99 -23.93 -24.08
N ILE A 108 28.86 -22.93 -24.21
CA ILE A 108 29.24 -22.04 -23.09
C ILE A 108 28.08 -21.21 -22.63
N ILE A 109 27.31 -20.61 -23.54
CA ILE A 109 26.11 -19.85 -23.23
C ILE A 109 25.05 -20.76 -22.61
N GLN A 110 24.79 -21.91 -23.19
CA GLN A 110 23.84 -22.90 -22.71
C GLN A 110 24.16 -23.37 -21.27
N SER A 111 25.42 -23.71 -20.98
CA SER A 111 25.82 -24.16 -19.64
C SER A 111 25.74 -23.05 -18.58
N ASN A 112 26.05 -21.81 -18.96
CA ASN A 112 26.09 -20.66 -18.04
C ASN A 112 24.79 -19.87 -17.91
N ASN A 113 23.82 -20.08 -18.81
CA ASN A 113 22.56 -19.37 -18.77
C ASN A 113 21.67 -19.86 -17.60
N PRO A 114 21.43 -19.02 -16.58
CA PRO A 114 20.61 -19.39 -15.42
C PRO A 114 19.09 -19.44 -15.72
N TYR A 115 18.67 -18.94 -16.90
CA TYR A 115 17.26 -18.95 -17.31
C TYR A 115 16.84 -20.26 -17.97
N LEU A 116 17.78 -21.10 -18.35
CA LEU A 116 17.48 -22.42 -18.89
C LEU A 116 17.14 -23.39 -17.76
N TYR A 117 16.37 -24.40 -18.10
CA TYR A 117 15.99 -25.45 -17.17
C TYR A 117 17.00 -26.59 -17.21
N ASP A 118 17.48 -26.97 -16.04
CA ASP A 118 18.31 -28.13 -15.79
C ASP A 118 17.41 -29.20 -15.15
N ASN A 119 17.02 -30.20 -15.92
CA ASN A 119 16.06 -31.22 -15.47
C ASN A 119 16.76 -32.22 -14.55
N PRO A 120 16.42 -32.29 -13.25
CA PRO A 120 17.07 -33.21 -12.32
C PRO A 120 16.81 -34.69 -12.62
N ASP A 121 15.73 -35.02 -13.34
CA ASP A 121 15.42 -36.40 -13.72
C ASP A 121 16.18 -36.86 -14.96
N GLU A 122 16.82 -35.92 -15.68
CA GLU A 122 17.59 -36.19 -16.90
C GLU A 122 19.02 -35.62 -16.80
N PRO A 123 19.86 -36.10 -15.86
CA PRO A 123 21.15 -35.45 -15.53
C PRO A 123 22.16 -35.43 -16.69
N ASN A 124 21.97 -36.21 -17.73
CA ASN A 124 22.80 -36.26 -18.93
C ASN A 124 22.28 -35.41 -20.09
N ARG A 125 21.17 -34.72 -19.90
CA ARG A 125 20.61 -33.81 -20.88
C ARG A 125 21.11 -32.41 -20.65
N ASP A 126 21.50 -31.73 -21.72
CA ASP A 126 21.89 -30.33 -21.67
C ASP A 126 20.71 -29.47 -21.25
N LYS A 127 20.99 -28.35 -20.59
CA LYS A 127 19.98 -27.35 -20.22
C LYS A 127 19.18 -26.89 -21.45
N TYR A 128 17.88 -26.71 -21.27
CA TYR A 128 16.98 -26.32 -22.36
C TYR A 128 15.98 -25.24 -21.94
N SER A 129 15.35 -24.62 -22.92
CA SER A 129 14.39 -23.55 -22.69
C SER A 129 13.05 -24.07 -22.21
N ILE A 130 12.53 -23.45 -21.14
CA ILE A 130 11.14 -23.61 -20.71
C ILE A 130 10.21 -22.58 -21.40
N LEU A 131 10.76 -21.71 -22.23
CA LEU A 131 10.01 -20.71 -23.00
C LEU A 131 10.49 -20.77 -24.47
N PRO A 132 10.29 -21.89 -25.20
CA PRO A 132 10.78 -22.02 -26.55
C PRO A 132 10.07 -21.07 -27.51
N GLN A 133 8.86 -20.63 -27.20
CA GLN A 133 8.03 -19.78 -28.03
C GLN A 133 7.13 -18.88 -27.16
N GLY A 134 6.79 -17.70 -27.66
CA GLY A 134 5.93 -16.71 -27.01
C GLY A 134 6.63 -15.90 -25.91
N GLY A 135 5.95 -14.93 -25.40
CA GLY A 135 6.40 -14.06 -24.32
C GLY A 135 5.87 -14.47 -22.95
N ILE A 136 5.95 -13.54 -22.01
CA ILE A 136 5.48 -13.74 -20.65
C ILE A 136 4.45 -12.63 -20.34
N TYR A 137 3.33 -13.02 -19.76
CA TYR A 137 2.31 -12.11 -19.29
C TYR A 137 2.17 -12.25 -17.76
N LYS A 138 2.33 -11.13 -17.04
CA LYS A 138 2.13 -11.10 -15.60
C LYS A 138 1.01 -10.12 -15.27
N ARG A 139 0.08 -10.56 -14.45
CA ARG A 139 -1.03 -9.73 -14.00
C ARG A 139 -1.17 -9.78 -12.48
N SER A 140 -1.34 -8.60 -11.89
CA SER A 140 -1.64 -8.46 -10.47
C SER A 140 -2.85 -7.57 -10.30
N ASP A 141 -3.92 -8.12 -9.76
CA ASP A 141 -5.14 -7.40 -9.44
C ASP A 141 -5.24 -7.20 -7.93
N PHE A 142 -5.58 -6.00 -7.52
CA PHE A 142 -5.90 -5.68 -6.15
C PHE A 142 -7.27 -5.00 -6.09
N ARG A 143 -8.12 -5.47 -5.16
CA ARG A 143 -9.42 -4.87 -4.89
C ARG A 143 -9.59 -4.66 -3.40
N ALA A 144 -10.04 -3.48 -3.00
CA ALA A 144 -10.40 -3.17 -1.63
C ALA A 144 -11.79 -2.54 -1.57
N LYS A 145 -12.60 -3.02 -0.62
CA LYS A 145 -13.88 -2.42 -0.27
C LYS A 145 -13.81 -1.99 1.18
N SER A 146 -13.93 -0.69 1.44
CA SER A 146 -13.99 -0.13 2.79
C SER A 146 -15.40 0.40 3.07
N ARG A 147 -15.83 0.22 4.29
CA ARG A 147 -17.05 0.77 4.86
C ARG A 147 -16.69 1.37 6.20
N ASP A 148 -16.99 2.64 6.35
CA ASP A 148 -16.66 3.41 7.53
C ASP A 148 -17.94 4.01 8.09
N PHE A 149 -18.13 3.87 9.38
CA PHE A 149 -19.21 4.52 10.10
C PHE A 149 -18.65 5.17 11.36
N ARG A 150 -19.04 6.42 11.60
CA ARG A 150 -18.66 7.19 12.77
C ARG A 150 -19.88 7.92 13.27
N ALA A 151 -20.14 7.85 14.56
CA ALA A 151 -21.14 8.67 15.22
C ALA A 151 -20.51 9.34 16.43
N SER A 152 -20.81 10.60 16.65
CA SER A 152 -20.32 11.35 17.81
C SER A 152 -21.41 12.21 18.43
N ILE A 153 -21.24 12.44 19.72
CA ILE A 153 -22.03 13.36 20.53
C ILE A 153 -21.11 14.29 21.29
N SER A 154 -21.39 15.57 21.27
CA SER A 154 -20.71 16.57 22.09
C SER A 154 -21.71 17.31 22.95
N TYR A 155 -21.31 17.57 24.18
CA TYR A 155 -22.02 18.42 25.14
C TYR A 155 -21.04 19.47 25.68
N ASN A 156 -21.41 20.74 25.53
CA ASN A 156 -20.62 21.88 26.00
C ASN A 156 -21.54 22.80 26.80
N ASP A 157 -21.18 23.07 28.03
CA ASP A 157 -21.96 23.95 28.90
C ASP A 157 -21.08 24.75 29.84
N THR A 158 -21.59 25.93 30.23
CA THR A 158 -20.99 26.79 31.25
C THR A 158 -22.03 27.09 32.30
N PHE A 159 -21.78 26.69 33.55
CA PHE A 159 -22.64 26.90 34.69
C PHE A 159 -22.09 28.03 35.58
N ASN A 160 -22.95 28.96 35.97
CA ASN A 160 -22.57 30.05 36.88
C ASN A 160 -21.32 30.81 36.46
N ASP A 161 -21.05 30.92 35.14
CA ASP A 161 -19.89 31.57 34.55
C ASP A 161 -18.50 31.07 35.01
N LYS A 162 -18.48 30.04 35.89
CA LYS A 162 -17.24 29.51 36.48
C LYS A 162 -16.98 28.04 36.18
N HIS A 163 -18.03 27.28 35.88
CA HIS A 163 -17.90 25.85 35.68
C HIS A 163 -18.09 25.52 34.18
N ILE A 164 -17.03 25.17 33.53
CA ILE A 164 -17.05 24.82 32.10
C ILE A 164 -16.91 23.32 31.99
N LEU A 165 -17.91 22.68 31.38
CA LEU A 165 -17.95 21.25 31.16
C LEU A 165 -18.03 20.93 29.66
N ASN A 166 -17.09 20.15 29.17
CA ASN A 166 -17.08 19.63 27.79
C ASN A 166 -17.03 18.09 27.85
N LEU A 167 -18.01 17.46 27.24
CA LEU A 167 -18.09 16.02 27.08
C LEU A 167 -18.11 15.69 25.59
N PHE A 168 -17.38 14.68 25.20
CA PHE A 168 -17.39 14.16 23.85
C PHE A 168 -17.39 12.65 23.86
N GLY A 169 -18.28 12.05 23.10
CA GLY A 169 -18.34 10.61 22.90
C GLY A 169 -18.32 10.27 21.42
N ILE A 170 -17.64 9.19 21.04
CA ILE A 170 -17.55 8.76 19.65
C ILE A 170 -17.59 7.23 19.56
N VAL A 171 -18.25 6.76 18.52
CA VAL A 171 -18.24 5.36 18.08
C VAL A 171 -17.74 5.32 16.65
N GLU A 172 -16.78 4.46 16.39
CA GLU A 172 -16.19 4.25 15.07
C GLU A 172 -16.25 2.77 14.71
N VAL A 173 -16.68 2.46 13.50
CA VAL A 173 -16.66 1.11 12.94
C VAL A 173 -16.06 1.18 11.55
N ASN A 174 -15.03 0.39 11.32
CA ASN A 174 -14.37 0.27 10.02
C ASN A 174 -14.32 -1.18 9.58
N ALA A 175 -14.68 -1.43 8.34
CA ALA A 175 -14.67 -2.75 7.73
C ALA A 175 -13.98 -2.69 6.36
N ILE A 176 -12.87 -3.40 6.20
CA ILE A 176 -12.12 -3.45 4.95
C ILE A 176 -12.02 -4.91 4.49
N ASP A 177 -12.43 -5.16 3.26
CA ASP A 177 -12.27 -6.42 2.56
C ASP A 177 -11.29 -6.20 1.42
N ARG A 178 -10.13 -6.88 1.46
CA ARG A 178 -9.09 -6.82 0.43
C ARG A 178 -8.96 -8.17 -0.26
N ARG A 179 -8.86 -8.13 -1.56
CA ARG A 179 -8.54 -9.30 -2.38
C ARG A 179 -7.40 -8.94 -3.31
N ALA A 180 -6.35 -9.74 -3.27
CA ALA A 180 -5.24 -9.67 -4.22
C ALA A 180 -5.18 -10.98 -4.99
N THR A 181 -4.95 -10.87 -6.27
CA THR A 181 -4.73 -12.00 -7.20
C THR A 181 -3.49 -11.71 -8.00
N SER A 182 -2.65 -12.71 -8.19
CA SER A 182 -1.57 -12.62 -9.17
C SER A 182 -1.62 -13.81 -10.11
N PHE A 183 -1.26 -13.58 -11.35
CA PHE A 183 -1.19 -14.58 -12.40
C PHE A 183 0.06 -14.33 -13.24
N GLN A 184 0.72 -15.40 -13.65
CA GLN A 184 1.84 -15.37 -14.57
C GLN A 184 1.64 -16.44 -15.64
N GLY A 185 1.39 -16.00 -16.87
CA GLY A 185 1.29 -16.82 -18.06
C GLY A 185 2.61 -16.83 -18.83
N TRP A 186 2.97 -17.98 -19.34
CA TRP A 186 4.17 -18.19 -20.15
C TRP A 186 3.77 -18.69 -21.52
N GLY A 187 4.55 -18.33 -22.54
CA GLY A 187 4.30 -18.78 -23.90
C GLY A 187 3.21 -18.01 -24.63
N LEU A 188 2.91 -16.78 -24.19
CA LEU A 188 1.89 -15.94 -24.85
C LEU A 188 2.43 -15.39 -26.19
N GLN A 189 1.77 -15.73 -27.28
CA GLN A 189 2.12 -15.29 -28.63
C GLN A 189 1.35 -14.01 -28.96
N TYR A 190 1.98 -12.87 -28.70
CA TYR A 190 1.36 -11.55 -28.87
C TYR A 190 1.02 -11.23 -30.33
N ASP A 191 1.86 -11.63 -31.27
CA ASP A 191 1.69 -11.47 -32.70
C ASP A 191 0.63 -12.40 -33.32
N MET A 192 0.24 -13.46 -32.60
CA MET A 192 -0.76 -14.44 -33.01
C MET A 192 -2.08 -14.31 -32.25
N GLY A 193 -2.46 -13.07 -31.87
CA GLY A 193 -3.71 -12.81 -31.16
C GLY A 193 -3.71 -13.29 -29.72
N GLU A 194 -2.57 -13.18 -29.04
CA GLU A 194 -2.40 -13.53 -27.64
C GLU A 194 -2.72 -14.99 -27.29
N THR A 195 -2.48 -15.89 -28.25
CA THR A 195 -2.73 -17.31 -28.07
C THR A 195 -1.63 -17.95 -27.20
N PRO A 196 -1.96 -18.65 -26.12
CA PRO A 196 -0.95 -19.28 -25.27
C PRO A 196 -0.37 -20.54 -25.91
N PHE A 197 0.95 -20.72 -25.76
CA PHE A 197 1.66 -21.97 -26.03
C PHE A 197 2.03 -22.64 -24.71
N TYR A 198 1.52 -23.85 -24.46
CA TYR A 198 1.70 -24.53 -23.20
C TYR A 198 2.94 -25.41 -23.19
N ILE A 199 3.70 -25.32 -22.08
CA ILE A 199 4.95 -26.06 -21.86
C ILE A 199 4.82 -26.79 -20.54
N LEU A 200 4.79 -28.12 -20.59
CA LEU A 200 4.61 -28.95 -19.39
C LEU A 200 5.80 -28.86 -18.42
N ASP A 201 7.02 -28.75 -18.94
CA ASP A 201 8.23 -28.66 -18.11
C ASP A 201 8.27 -27.38 -17.24
N LEU A 202 7.54 -26.34 -17.64
CA LEU A 202 7.38 -25.17 -16.81
C LEU A 202 6.70 -25.50 -15.47
N PHE A 203 5.64 -26.31 -15.51
CA PHE A 203 4.91 -26.69 -14.29
C PHE A 203 5.78 -27.58 -13.40
N LYS A 204 6.58 -28.48 -13.99
CA LYS A 204 7.56 -29.28 -13.27
C LYS A 204 8.59 -28.40 -12.56
N LYS A 205 9.22 -27.47 -13.27
CA LYS A 205 10.16 -26.50 -12.70
C LYS A 205 9.54 -25.68 -11.57
N GLN A 206 8.31 -25.21 -11.72
CA GLN A 206 7.61 -24.45 -10.69
C GLN A 206 7.34 -25.26 -9.42
N LEU A 207 7.05 -26.55 -9.55
CA LEU A 207 6.92 -27.46 -8.40
C LEU A 207 8.25 -27.67 -7.68
N GLU A 208 9.32 -27.86 -8.41
CA GLU A 208 10.68 -28.05 -7.87
C GLU A 208 11.19 -26.79 -7.15
N GLU A 209 10.91 -25.62 -7.70
CA GLU A 209 11.32 -24.33 -7.14
C GLU A 209 10.32 -23.77 -6.10
N ASN A 210 9.21 -24.48 -5.83
CA ASN A 210 8.11 -24.03 -4.98
C ASN A 210 7.59 -22.64 -5.39
N THR A 211 7.52 -22.39 -6.69
CA THR A 211 6.93 -21.20 -7.28
C THR A 211 5.51 -21.44 -7.77
N GLN A 212 4.72 -20.39 -7.90
CA GLN A 212 3.31 -20.50 -8.28
C GLN A 212 3.01 -19.59 -9.46
N TYR A 213 2.27 -20.09 -10.45
CA TYR A 213 1.82 -19.29 -11.60
C TYR A 213 0.58 -18.45 -11.28
N TYR A 214 -0.10 -18.71 -10.15
CA TYR A 214 -1.16 -17.85 -9.63
C TYR A 214 -1.16 -17.84 -8.11
N SER A 215 -1.65 -16.74 -7.54
CA SER A 215 -1.91 -16.65 -6.11
C SER A 215 -3.20 -15.91 -5.81
N LEU A 216 -3.83 -16.26 -4.71
CA LEU A 216 -5.05 -15.64 -4.20
C LEU A 216 -4.84 -15.27 -2.74
N SER A 217 -5.05 -14.02 -2.40
CA SER A 217 -5.00 -13.54 -1.03
C SER A 217 -6.29 -12.79 -0.70
N ASN A 218 -6.93 -13.16 0.39
CA ASN A 218 -8.12 -12.50 0.89
C ASN A 218 -7.90 -12.08 2.33
N THR A 219 -8.01 -10.79 2.61
CA THR A 219 -7.84 -10.25 3.95
C THR A 219 -9.09 -9.47 4.34
N ARG A 220 -9.58 -9.75 5.54
CA ARG A 220 -10.71 -9.05 6.13
C ARG A 220 -10.27 -8.34 7.40
N GLU A 221 -10.47 -7.07 7.46
CA GLU A 221 -10.16 -6.23 8.60
C GLU A 221 -11.45 -5.63 9.14
N ARG A 222 -11.63 -5.74 10.44
CA ARG A 222 -12.79 -5.22 11.17
C ARG A 222 -12.27 -4.54 12.42
N ASN A 223 -12.56 -3.26 12.52
CA ASN A 223 -12.16 -2.44 13.65
C ASN A 223 -13.41 -1.77 14.22
N ALA A 224 -13.47 -1.70 15.53
CA ALA A 224 -14.48 -0.93 16.25
C ALA A 224 -13.81 -0.19 17.41
N ALA A 225 -14.19 1.05 17.61
CA ALA A 225 -13.68 1.86 18.71
C ALA A 225 -14.80 2.67 19.34
N PHE A 226 -14.73 2.77 20.65
CA PHE A 226 -15.54 3.65 21.49
C PHE A 226 -14.58 4.57 22.21
N ALA A 227 -14.79 5.87 22.13
CA ALA A 227 -13.96 6.79 22.89
C ALA A 227 -14.84 7.86 23.55
N GLY A 228 -14.39 8.32 24.70
CA GLY A 228 -14.98 9.42 25.41
C GLY A 228 -13.92 10.35 25.94
N THR A 229 -14.16 11.64 25.85
CA THR A 229 -13.36 12.67 26.48
C THR A 229 -14.24 13.50 27.40
N PHE A 230 -13.65 13.88 28.50
CA PHE A 230 -14.23 14.72 29.51
C PHE A 230 -13.23 15.83 29.82
N SER A 231 -13.70 17.07 29.85
CA SER A 231 -12.92 18.23 30.24
C SER A 231 -13.78 19.09 31.18
N TYR A 232 -13.26 19.35 32.35
CA TYR A 232 -13.90 20.24 33.30
C TYR A 232 -12.93 21.31 33.73
N SER A 233 -13.35 22.58 33.66
CA SER A 233 -12.57 23.73 34.08
C SER A 233 -13.36 24.53 35.12
N TYR A 234 -12.70 24.89 36.20
CA TYR A 234 -13.24 25.75 37.24
C TYR A 234 -12.55 27.13 37.17
N ASP A 235 -13.38 28.14 37.03
CA ASP A 235 -12.99 29.56 37.02
C ASP A 235 -11.82 29.88 36.06
N TYR A 236 -11.72 29.11 34.96
CA TYR A 236 -10.61 29.14 33.99
C TYR A 236 -9.23 28.87 34.59
N ARG A 237 -9.15 28.52 35.89
CA ARG A 237 -7.89 28.35 36.64
C ARG A 237 -7.47 26.87 36.72
N TYR A 238 -8.41 26.02 37.05
CA TYR A 238 -8.15 24.60 37.28
C TYR A 238 -8.88 23.77 36.20
N THR A 239 -8.14 23.02 35.41
CA THR A 239 -8.75 22.16 34.39
C THR A 239 -8.32 20.73 34.59
N ILE A 240 -9.27 19.80 34.57
CA ILE A 240 -9.00 18.36 34.54
C ILE A 240 -9.56 17.80 33.24
N ASN A 241 -8.74 16.99 32.55
CA ASN A 241 -9.10 16.32 31.31
C ASN A 241 -8.97 14.82 31.50
N GLY A 242 -9.91 14.08 30.97
CA GLY A 242 -9.84 12.61 30.92
C GLY A 242 -10.21 12.10 29.53
N THR A 243 -9.52 11.11 29.07
CA THR A 243 -9.84 10.39 27.83
C THR A 243 -9.83 8.89 28.10
N LEU A 244 -10.86 8.22 27.63
CA LEU A 244 -10.94 6.77 27.64
C LEU A 244 -11.23 6.32 26.20
N ARG A 245 -10.45 5.37 25.70
CA ARG A 245 -10.69 4.72 24.42
C ARG A 245 -10.68 3.20 24.60
N TYR A 246 -11.66 2.55 24.06
CA TYR A 246 -11.79 1.10 24.03
C TYR A 246 -11.92 0.67 22.58
N GLU A 247 -10.87 0.06 22.04
CA GLU A 247 -10.81 -0.32 20.64
C GLU A 247 -10.57 -1.80 20.45
N GLY A 248 -11.15 -2.35 19.41
CA GLY A 248 -11.01 -3.74 19.04
C GLY A 248 -10.73 -3.93 17.55
N SER A 249 -9.88 -4.92 17.26
CA SER A 249 -9.57 -5.31 15.90
C SER A 249 -9.45 -6.83 15.79
N ASN A 250 -9.94 -7.38 14.67
CA ASN A 250 -9.76 -8.80 14.39
C ASN A 250 -8.30 -9.16 14.03
N ARG A 251 -7.41 -8.17 13.86
CA ARG A 251 -5.98 -8.36 13.60
C ARG A 251 -5.14 -8.54 14.86
N LEU A 252 -5.68 -8.18 16.03
CA LEU A 252 -4.97 -8.23 17.32
C LEU A 252 -4.91 -9.63 17.97
N GLY A 253 -5.12 -10.70 17.20
CA GLY A 253 -4.96 -12.06 17.65
C GLY A 253 -6.25 -12.90 17.69
N ARG A 254 -6.15 -14.18 18.11
CA ARG A 254 -7.26 -15.13 18.11
C ARG A 254 -8.15 -15.00 19.35
N SER A 255 -7.59 -14.59 20.49
CA SER A 255 -8.33 -14.47 21.75
C SER A 255 -9.23 -13.23 21.77
N ARG A 256 -10.49 -13.39 22.19
CA ARG A 256 -11.42 -12.25 22.36
C ARG A 256 -10.86 -11.18 23.31
N LYS A 257 -10.18 -11.59 24.40
CA LYS A 257 -9.59 -10.66 25.38
C LYS A 257 -8.44 -9.86 24.80
N ALA A 258 -7.64 -10.45 23.90
CA ALA A 258 -6.52 -9.75 23.27
C ALA A 258 -6.94 -8.81 22.11
N ARG A 259 -8.18 -8.94 21.62
CA ARG A 259 -8.70 -8.11 20.52
C ARG A 259 -9.18 -6.73 20.96
N TRP A 260 -9.43 -6.53 22.24
CA TRP A 260 -9.95 -5.29 22.78
C TRP A 260 -8.96 -4.68 23.76
N LEU A 261 -8.55 -3.45 23.48
CA LEU A 261 -7.54 -2.72 24.23
C LEU A 261 -8.13 -1.44 24.80
N PRO A 262 -8.19 -1.31 26.14
CA PRO A 262 -8.51 -0.04 26.79
C PRO A 262 -7.25 0.84 26.83
N THR A 263 -7.39 2.09 26.46
CA THR A 263 -6.38 3.13 26.65
C THR A 263 -7.03 4.32 27.36
N TRP A 264 -6.31 4.93 28.28
CA TRP A 264 -6.82 6.08 29.03
C TRP A 264 -5.71 7.09 29.31
N ASN A 265 -6.12 8.32 29.49
CA ASN A 265 -5.26 9.43 29.88
C ASN A 265 -6.03 10.33 30.84
N ILE A 266 -5.34 10.86 31.86
CA ILE A 266 -5.84 11.89 32.75
C ILE A 266 -4.77 12.98 32.81
N ALA A 267 -5.19 14.25 32.67
CA ALA A 267 -4.31 15.41 32.73
C ALA A 267 -4.96 16.51 33.57
N GLY A 268 -4.16 17.19 34.36
CA GLY A 268 -4.53 18.39 35.10
C GLY A 268 -3.76 19.61 34.62
N LYS A 269 -4.42 20.76 34.56
CA LYS A 269 -3.82 22.07 34.25
C LYS A 269 -4.18 23.05 35.34
N TRP A 270 -3.20 23.79 35.81
CA TRP A 270 -3.38 24.94 36.67
C TRP A 270 -2.88 26.19 35.94
N SER A 271 -3.79 27.16 35.71
CA SER A 271 -3.45 28.44 35.10
C SER A 271 -3.05 29.45 36.19
N ILE A 272 -1.78 29.41 36.55
CA ILE A 272 -1.20 30.22 37.64
C ILE A 272 -1.34 31.71 37.35
N ASP A 273 -1.29 32.09 36.09
CA ASP A 273 -1.45 33.46 35.60
C ASP A 273 -2.84 34.07 35.90
N GLN A 274 -3.84 33.24 36.21
CA GLN A 274 -5.18 33.67 36.57
C GLN A 274 -5.39 33.82 38.09
N GLU A 275 -4.35 33.51 38.88
CA GLU A 275 -4.42 33.64 40.33
C GLU A 275 -4.14 35.08 40.81
N SER A 276 -4.82 35.47 41.87
CA SER A 276 -4.68 36.84 42.42
C SER A 276 -3.28 37.16 42.92
N PHE A 277 -2.52 36.17 43.37
CA PHE A 277 -1.11 36.36 43.80
C PHE A 277 -0.17 36.60 42.63
N PHE A 278 -0.56 36.19 41.40
CA PHE A 278 0.26 36.39 40.17
C PHE A 278 0.00 37.74 39.53
N GLU A 279 -1.04 38.47 39.90
CA GLU A 279 -1.42 39.74 39.31
C GLU A 279 -0.27 40.79 39.32
N PRO A 280 0.54 40.93 40.40
CA PRO A 280 1.68 41.84 40.41
C PRO A 280 2.82 41.43 39.46
N LEU A 281 2.88 40.16 39.06
CA LEU A 281 3.92 39.60 38.19
C LEU A 281 3.57 39.64 36.70
N ARG A 282 2.29 39.84 36.35
CA ARG A 282 1.80 39.89 34.97
C ARG A 282 2.60 40.82 34.05
N PRO A 283 2.96 42.06 34.49
CA PRO A 283 3.70 42.97 33.62
C PRO A 283 5.09 42.46 33.23
N ALA A 284 5.70 41.60 34.05
CA ALA A 284 7.02 41.05 33.78
C ALA A 284 7.03 39.89 32.78
N PHE A 285 5.85 39.24 32.52
CA PHE A 285 5.70 38.07 31.64
C PHE A 285 4.85 38.35 30.38
N SER A 286 4.36 39.59 30.22
CA SER A 286 3.53 40.02 29.08
C SER A 286 4.33 40.75 28.00
N SER A 287 5.57 40.36 27.77
CA SER A 287 6.42 40.90 26.67
C SER A 287 6.42 39.96 25.47
#